data_5786ba22bdb274dee1868573f78286ab
#
_entry.id   5786ba22bdb274dee1868573f78286ab
#
_cell.length_a   1.000
_cell.length_b   1.000
_cell.length_c   1.000
_cell.angle_alpha   90.00
_cell.angle_beta   90.00
_cell.angle_gamma   90.00
#
_symmetry.space_group_name_H-M   'P 1'
#
loop_
_entity.id
_entity.type
_entity.pdbx_description
1 polymer ?
#
loop_
_entity_poly.entity_id
_entity_poly.type
_entity_poly.pdbx_seq_one_letter_code
_entity_poly.pdbx_strand_id
1 'polypeptide(L)'
;MIEKPVMFVFIVILLVFFLTGGVVVIGGVMKWYQISAQTHIIAGTMARYGHYNDTCEDSLQSFCDRSNIKRSDLTLELEPADGGDIRVYGETVSVKILYPYHKRLFLGDMNTLFDYEIKTGAAAVSTFVPGLYVVP
;
A
#
# COMPACT_ATOMS: atom_id res chain seq x y z
N MET A 1 -28.05 -40.38 -16.53
CA MET A 1 -28.05 -40.47 -15.07
C MET A 1 -26.75 -40.08 -14.43
N ILE A 2 -25.61 -40.27 -15.08
CA ILE A 2 -24.30 -39.85 -14.55
C ILE A 2 -24.08 -38.34 -14.78
N GLU A 3 -24.79 -37.74 -15.74
CA GLU A 3 -24.64 -36.35 -16.14
C GLU A 3 -24.98 -35.33 -15.02
N LYS A 4 -26.08 -35.58 -14.30
CA LYS A 4 -26.53 -34.66 -13.24
C LYS A 4 -25.56 -34.57 -12.06
N PRO A 5 -25.08 -35.69 -11.46
CA PRO A 5 -24.13 -35.60 -10.38
C PRO A 5 -22.77 -35.05 -10.83
N VAL A 6 -22.33 -35.37 -12.04
CA VAL A 6 -21.09 -34.82 -12.60
C VAL A 6 -21.18 -33.30 -12.78
N MET A 7 -22.32 -32.85 -13.32
CA MET A 7 -22.60 -31.44 -13.50
C MET A 7 -22.65 -30.69 -12.16
N PHE A 8 -23.27 -31.29 -11.15
CA PHE A 8 -23.34 -30.74 -9.81
C PHE A 8 -21.93 -30.57 -9.20
N VAL A 9 -21.09 -31.61 -9.30
CA VAL A 9 -19.70 -31.55 -8.81
C VAL A 9 -18.92 -30.45 -9.53
N PHE A 10 -19.09 -30.34 -10.84
CA PHE A 10 -18.44 -29.31 -11.63
C PHE A 10 -18.85 -27.90 -11.19
N ILE A 11 -20.16 -27.69 -10.95
CA ILE A 11 -20.65 -26.39 -10.46
C ILE A 11 -20.10 -26.07 -9.10
N VAL A 12 -20.01 -27.04 -8.18
CA VAL A 12 -19.44 -26.85 -6.85
C VAL A 12 -17.96 -26.46 -6.94
N ILE A 13 -17.18 -27.14 -7.76
CA ILE A 13 -15.76 -26.82 -7.97
C ILE A 13 -15.61 -25.39 -8.51
N LEU A 14 -16.42 -25.04 -9.49
CA LEU A 14 -16.39 -23.72 -10.10
C LEU A 14 -16.77 -22.63 -9.11
N LEU A 15 -17.76 -22.89 -8.27
CA LEU A 15 -18.20 -21.96 -7.22
C LEU A 15 -17.09 -21.75 -6.16
N VAL A 16 -16.44 -22.83 -5.72
CA VAL A 16 -15.31 -22.74 -4.79
C VAL A 16 -14.17 -21.94 -5.41
N PHE A 17 -13.88 -22.18 -6.68
CA PHE A 17 -12.86 -21.43 -7.40
C PHE A 17 -13.16 -19.93 -7.44
N PHE A 18 -14.40 -19.56 -7.78
CA PHE A 18 -14.80 -18.15 -7.80
C PHE A 18 -14.78 -17.51 -6.41
N LEU A 19 -15.24 -18.20 -5.38
CA LEU A 19 -15.20 -17.69 -4.01
C LEU A 19 -13.77 -17.45 -3.54
N THR A 20 -12.89 -18.42 -3.79
CA THR A 20 -11.48 -18.31 -3.40
C THR A 20 -10.78 -17.17 -4.15
N GLY A 21 -10.99 -17.09 -5.47
CA GLY A 21 -10.45 -16.03 -6.29
C GLY A 21 -10.97 -14.66 -5.87
N GLY A 22 -12.25 -14.58 -5.56
CA GLY A 22 -12.89 -13.34 -5.09
C GLY A 22 -12.28 -12.84 -3.78
N VAL A 23 -12.05 -13.74 -2.83
CA VAL A 23 -11.40 -13.38 -1.55
C VAL A 23 -10.00 -12.83 -1.77
N VAL A 24 -9.23 -13.43 -2.66
CA VAL A 24 -7.87 -12.95 -2.98
C VAL A 24 -7.91 -11.57 -3.62
N VAL A 25 -8.80 -11.37 -4.60
CA VAL A 25 -8.93 -10.08 -5.28
C VAL A 25 -9.38 -8.99 -4.31
N ILE A 26 -10.41 -9.26 -3.51
CA ILE A 26 -10.91 -8.29 -2.51
C ILE A 26 -9.81 -7.96 -1.50
N GLY A 27 -9.08 -8.96 -1.00
CA GLY A 27 -7.97 -8.76 -0.08
C GLY A 27 -6.89 -7.86 -0.67
N GLY A 28 -6.54 -8.08 -1.94
CA GLY A 28 -5.56 -7.25 -2.65
C GLY A 28 -6.03 -5.82 -2.84
N VAL A 29 -7.29 -5.63 -3.25
CA VAL A 29 -7.87 -4.29 -3.43
C VAL A 29 -7.95 -3.54 -2.10
N MET A 30 -8.36 -4.21 -1.02
CA MET A 30 -8.40 -3.59 0.31
C MET A 30 -7.01 -3.18 0.78
N LYS A 31 -6.02 -4.03 0.58
CA LYS A 31 -4.63 -3.72 0.94
C LYS A 31 -4.11 -2.54 0.12
N TRP A 32 -4.36 -2.54 -1.18
CA TRP A 32 -4.00 -1.41 -2.05
C TRP A 32 -4.64 -0.11 -1.57
N TYR A 33 -5.93 -0.16 -1.23
CA TYR A 33 -6.67 1.01 -0.75
C TYR A 33 -6.07 1.56 0.55
N GLN A 34 -5.76 0.68 1.50
CA GLN A 34 -5.16 1.08 2.76
C GLN A 34 -3.80 1.74 2.56
N ILE A 35 -2.95 1.14 1.73
CA ILE A 35 -1.62 1.68 1.44
C ILE A 35 -1.73 2.99 0.66
N SER A 36 -2.66 3.08 -0.28
CA SER A 36 -2.90 4.31 -1.05
C SER A 36 -3.36 5.45 -0.15
N ALA A 37 -4.28 5.19 0.78
CA ALA A 37 -4.73 6.19 1.74
C ALA A 37 -3.56 6.69 2.61
N GLN A 38 -2.72 5.79 3.09
CA GLN A 38 -1.54 6.15 3.87
C GLN A 38 -0.52 6.94 3.04
N THR A 39 -0.37 6.58 1.77
CA THR A 39 0.51 7.29 0.84
C THR A 39 0.07 8.76 0.70
N HIS A 40 -1.22 9.01 0.57
CA HIS A 40 -1.75 10.37 0.52
C HIS A 40 -1.55 11.14 1.83
N ILE A 41 -1.69 10.48 2.98
CA ILE A 41 -1.44 11.09 4.28
C ILE A 41 0.03 11.50 4.39
N ILE A 42 0.95 10.64 3.98
CA ILE A 42 2.38 10.94 4.01
C ILE A 42 2.71 12.08 3.06
N ALA A 43 2.15 12.08 1.84
CA ALA A 43 2.36 13.16 0.89
C ALA A 43 1.88 14.51 1.43
N GLY A 44 0.72 14.54 2.10
CA GLY A 44 0.20 15.73 2.75
C GLY A 44 1.10 16.22 3.89
N THR A 45 1.64 15.31 4.69
CA THR A 45 2.58 15.63 5.76
C THR A 45 3.90 16.15 5.20
N MET A 46 4.42 15.51 4.15
CA MET A 46 5.62 15.98 3.43
C MET A 46 5.40 17.40 2.86
N ALA A 47 4.23 17.66 2.30
CA ALA A 47 3.91 18.99 1.77
C ALA A 47 3.94 20.06 2.85
N ARG A 48 3.51 19.73 4.07
CA ARG A 48 3.53 20.65 5.20
C ARG A 48 4.94 20.98 5.67
N TYR A 49 5.83 20.00 5.67
CA TYR A 49 7.21 20.15 6.15
C TYR A 49 8.24 20.34 5.03
N GLY A 50 7.83 20.15 3.79
CA GLY A 50 8.70 20.28 2.61
C GLY A 50 9.62 19.09 2.36
N HIS A 51 9.60 18.08 3.23
CA HIS A 51 10.43 16.88 3.12
C HIS A 51 9.86 15.74 3.95
N TYR A 52 10.41 14.55 3.77
CA TYR A 52 10.10 13.40 4.62
C TYR A 52 10.84 13.54 5.95
N ASN A 53 10.11 13.55 7.05
CA ASN A 53 10.68 13.73 8.39
C ASN A 53 10.21 12.64 9.36
N ASP A 54 10.59 12.75 10.61
CA ASP A 54 10.24 11.78 11.66
C ASP A 54 8.72 11.67 11.86
N THR A 55 7.98 12.74 11.67
CA THR A 55 6.53 12.73 11.74
C THR A 55 5.92 11.81 10.68
N CYS A 56 6.47 11.83 9.47
CA CYS A 56 6.07 10.94 8.39
C CYS A 56 6.38 9.48 8.74
N GLU A 57 7.58 9.22 9.27
CA GLU A 57 8.00 7.88 9.68
C GLU A 57 7.14 7.35 10.81
N ASP A 58 6.82 8.16 11.81
CA ASP A 58 5.95 7.78 12.93
C ASP A 58 4.54 7.44 12.45
N SER A 59 4.00 8.22 11.52
CA SER A 59 2.71 7.95 10.89
C SER A 59 2.72 6.64 10.14
N LEU A 60 3.77 6.38 9.36
CA LEU A 60 3.93 5.14 8.62
C LEU A 60 4.07 3.93 9.54
N GLN A 61 4.86 4.07 10.60
CA GLN A 61 5.05 3.02 11.60
C GLN A 61 3.72 2.68 12.29
N SER A 62 2.95 3.69 12.69
CA SER A 62 1.63 3.50 13.28
C SER A 62 0.67 2.79 12.31
N PHE A 63 0.73 3.13 11.04
CA PHE A 63 -0.05 2.45 10.00
C PHE A 63 0.35 0.99 9.88
N CYS A 64 1.64 0.69 9.86
CA CYS A 64 2.15 -0.68 9.78
C CYS A 64 1.68 -1.51 10.97
N ASP A 65 1.72 -0.95 12.17
CA ASP A 65 1.27 -1.63 13.39
C ASP A 65 -0.24 -1.92 13.35
N ARG A 66 -1.05 -0.96 12.90
CA ARG A 66 -2.50 -1.14 12.79
C ARG A 66 -2.91 -2.12 11.70
N SER A 67 -2.16 -2.15 10.60
CA SER A 67 -2.47 -2.96 9.42
C SER A 67 -1.78 -4.32 9.45
N ASN A 68 -1.00 -4.61 10.49
CA ASN A 68 -0.22 -5.84 10.62
C ASN A 68 0.74 -6.06 9.44
N ILE A 69 1.36 -4.98 8.98
CA ILE A 69 2.36 -4.97 7.93
C ILE A 69 3.72 -4.72 8.57
N LYS A 70 4.73 -5.46 8.13
CA LYS A 70 6.10 -5.20 8.57
C LYS A 70 6.64 -3.96 7.87
N ARG A 71 7.19 -3.02 8.64
CA ARG A 71 7.77 -1.80 8.08
C ARG A 71 8.88 -2.10 7.07
N SER A 72 9.66 -3.16 7.32
CA SER A 72 10.74 -3.60 6.44
C SER A 72 10.25 -4.09 5.06
N ASP A 73 9.00 -4.50 4.94
CA ASP A 73 8.41 -4.94 3.67
C ASP A 73 8.02 -3.76 2.77
N LEU A 74 7.94 -2.56 3.32
CA LEU A 74 7.61 -1.36 2.56
C LEU A 74 8.88 -0.71 2.01
N THR A 75 8.88 -0.47 0.72
CA THR A 75 9.93 0.31 0.05
C THR A 75 9.36 1.68 -0.29
N LEU A 76 10.09 2.72 0.09
CA LEU A 76 9.71 4.10 -0.15
C LEU A 76 10.59 4.70 -1.24
N GLU A 77 9.94 5.34 -2.22
CA GLU A 77 10.60 6.22 -3.16
C GLU A 77 10.12 7.64 -2.87
N LEU A 78 11.04 8.50 -2.48
CA LEU A 78 10.74 9.86 -2.00
C LEU A 78 11.32 10.90 -2.95
N GLU A 79 10.57 11.97 -3.13
CA GLU A 79 11.05 13.18 -3.79
C GLU A 79 10.57 14.40 -3.00
N PRO A 80 11.44 15.17 -2.34
CA PRO A 80 12.91 15.03 -2.32
C PRO A 80 13.35 13.75 -1.59
N ALA A 81 14.48 13.19 -2.00
CA ALA A 81 15.05 12.02 -1.34
C ALA A 81 15.33 12.33 0.13
N ASP A 82 15.31 11.30 0.98
CA ASP A 82 15.64 11.44 2.39
C ASP A 82 17.04 12.07 2.55
N GLY A 83 17.10 13.18 3.30
CA GLY A 83 18.32 13.97 3.40
C GLY A 83 18.56 14.95 2.25
N GLY A 84 17.65 15.04 1.30
CA GLY A 84 17.70 15.99 0.20
C GLY A 84 17.22 17.40 0.59
N ASP A 85 17.20 18.28 -0.39
CA ASP A 85 16.78 19.67 -0.19
C ASP A 85 15.31 19.76 0.22
N ILE A 86 15.02 20.61 1.19
CA ILE A 86 13.66 20.89 1.61
C ILE A 86 12.92 21.65 0.52
N ARG A 87 11.76 21.15 0.12
CA ARG A 87 10.90 21.78 -0.86
C ARG A 87 10.13 22.94 -0.21
N VAL A 88 10.24 24.12 -0.80
CA VAL A 88 9.54 25.32 -0.32
C VAL A 88 8.17 25.44 -0.97
N TYR A 89 7.38 26.40 -0.51
CA TYR A 89 6.04 26.67 -1.01
C TYR A 89 5.99 26.73 -2.55
N GLY A 90 5.05 25.98 -3.11
CA GLY A 90 4.84 25.91 -4.55
C GLY A 90 5.60 24.78 -5.25
N GLU A 91 6.58 24.15 -4.60
CA GLU A 91 7.30 23.00 -5.15
C GLU A 91 6.55 21.71 -4.86
N THR A 92 6.71 20.71 -5.72
CA THR A 92 6.03 19.43 -5.58
C THR A 92 6.85 18.46 -4.74
N VAL A 93 6.19 17.78 -3.83
CA VAL A 93 6.73 16.62 -3.10
C VAL A 93 5.97 15.37 -3.54
N SER A 94 6.64 14.25 -3.58
CA SER A 94 6.00 12.98 -3.95
C SER A 94 6.54 11.83 -3.12
N VAL A 95 5.70 10.83 -2.95
CA VAL A 95 6.04 9.59 -2.27
C VAL A 95 5.43 8.43 -3.02
N LYS A 96 6.21 7.36 -3.18
CA LYS A 96 5.73 6.08 -3.70
C LYS A 96 6.01 5.01 -2.67
N ILE A 97 5.03 4.17 -2.41
CA ILE A 97 5.16 3.03 -1.52
C ILE A 97 5.01 1.76 -2.35
N LEU A 98 5.97 0.88 -2.21
CA LEU A 98 5.99 -0.42 -2.86
C LEU A 98 5.84 -1.49 -1.78
N TYR A 99 4.87 -2.37 -1.96
CA TYR A 99 4.59 -3.45 -1.02
C TYR A 99 4.45 -4.77 -1.76
N PRO A 100 5.27 -5.78 -1.45
CA PRO A 100 5.13 -7.11 -2.02
C PRO A 100 3.94 -7.82 -1.37
N TYR A 101 2.92 -8.13 -2.17
CA TYR A 101 1.73 -8.83 -1.70
C TYR A 101 1.81 -10.30 -2.06
N HIS A 102 1.88 -11.14 -1.02
CA HIS A 102 1.92 -12.60 -1.16
C HIS A 102 0.67 -13.18 -0.53
N LYS A 103 -0.12 -13.91 -1.30
CA LYS A 103 -1.28 -14.61 -0.78
C LYS A 103 -1.15 -16.11 -1.03
N ARG A 104 -1.16 -16.85 0.05
CA ARG A 104 -1.20 -18.30 -0.01
C ARG A 104 -2.65 -18.75 -0.14
N LEU A 105 -2.98 -19.44 -1.22
CA LEU A 105 -4.33 -19.90 -1.50
C LEU A 105 -4.61 -21.29 -0.97
N PHE A 106 -3.62 -22.17 -1.03
CA PHE A 106 -3.74 -23.56 -0.61
C PHE A 106 -2.52 -23.97 0.19
N LEU A 107 -2.69 -25.06 0.96
CA LEU A 107 -1.60 -25.69 1.67
C LEU A 107 -0.52 -26.17 0.69
N GLY A 108 0.73 -25.83 0.94
CA GLY A 108 1.88 -26.33 0.22
C GLY A 108 2.56 -25.32 -0.70
N ASP A 109 3.22 -25.83 -1.72
CA ASP A 109 4.17 -25.08 -2.55
C ASP A 109 3.53 -24.16 -3.61
N MET A 110 2.23 -23.98 -3.59
CA MET A 110 1.52 -23.05 -4.48
C MET A 110 1.62 -21.58 -4.06
N ASN A 111 2.70 -21.24 -3.37
CA ASN A 111 2.92 -19.90 -2.82
C ASN A 111 3.07 -18.79 -3.87
N THR A 112 3.31 -19.18 -5.12
CA THR A 112 3.67 -18.23 -6.20
C THR A 112 2.50 -17.86 -7.12
N LEU A 113 1.32 -18.42 -6.93
CA LEU A 113 0.17 -18.20 -7.81
C LEU A 113 -0.35 -16.76 -7.77
N PHE A 114 -0.19 -16.06 -6.64
CA PHE A 114 -0.64 -14.68 -6.47
C PHE A 114 0.45 -13.87 -5.79
N ASP A 115 1.54 -13.69 -6.50
CA ASP A 115 2.68 -12.90 -6.05
C ASP A 115 2.77 -11.67 -6.94
N TYR A 116 2.40 -10.51 -6.37
CA TYR A 116 2.48 -9.25 -7.09
C TYR A 116 2.84 -8.13 -6.14
N GLU A 117 3.38 -7.06 -6.72
CA GLU A 117 3.80 -5.88 -5.97
C GLU A 117 2.72 -4.81 -6.07
N ILE A 118 2.29 -4.33 -4.91
CA ILE A 118 1.38 -3.20 -4.82
C ILE A 118 2.21 -1.92 -4.90
N LYS A 119 1.89 -1.07 -5.89
CA LYS A 119 2.52 0.22 -6.08
C LYS A 119 1.49 1.31 -5.85
N THR A 120 1.80 2.22 -4.94
CA THR A 120 0.97 3.40 -4.70
C THR A 120 1.84 4.64 -4.78
N GLY A 121 1.28 5.72 -5.27
CA GLY A 121 1.99 6.98 -5.36
C GLY A 121 1.07 8.15 -5.08
N ALA A 122 1.62 9.18 -4.47
CA ALA A 122 0.91 10.43 -4.25
C ALA A 122 1.89 11.60 -4.36
N ALA A 123 1.41 12.72 -4.83
CA ALA A 123 2.15 13.96 -4.91
C ALA A 123 1.31 15.08 -4.31
N ALA A 124 1.98 16.05 -3.72
CA ALA A 124 1.34 17.22 -3.15
C ALA A 124 2.22 18.46 -3.39
N VAL A 125 1.60 19.61 -3.41
CA VAL A 125 2.33 20.88 -3.50
C VAL A 125 2.76 21.28 -2.10
N SER A 126 4.05 21.60 -1.93
CA SER A 126 4.58 22.01 -0.66
C SER A 126 3.95 23.32 -0.20
N THR A 127 3.51 23.35 1.05
CA THR A 127 3.02 24.56 1.71
C THR A 127 4.02 25.07 2.76
N PHE A 128 5.21 24.49 2.79
CA PHE A 128 6.25 24.85 3.74
C PHE A 128 6.83 26.23 3.42
N VAL A 129 6.76 27.13 4.38
CA VAL A 129 7.38 28.46 4.29
C VAL A 129 8.44 28.54 5.40
N PRO A 130 9.73 28.69 5.03
CA PRO A 130 10.79 28.79 6.02
C PRO A 130 10.55 29.94 6.99
N GLY A 131 10.66 29.66 8.29
CA GLY A 131 10.48 30.65 9.35
C GLY A 131 9.03 30.93 9.75
N LEU A 132 8.04 30.40 9.03
CA LEU A 132 6.63 30.56 9.38
C LEU A 132 6.19 29.58 10.49
N TYR A 133 6.73 28.39 10.46
CA TYR A 133 6.46 27.39 11.49
C TYR A 133 7.57 27.43 12.53
N VAL A 134 7.25 28.00 13.69
CA VAL A 134 8.11 27.86 14.84
C VAL A 134 7.89 26.45 15.36
N VAL A 135 8.88 25.59 15.20
CA VAL A 135 8.83 24.23 15.73
C VAL A 135 8.82 24.32 17.24
N PRO A 136 7.75 23.85 17.90
CA PRO A 136 7.76 23.79 19.36
C PRO A 136 8.77 22.77 19.87
#